data_2e1c69eac5d078ba50ad87c81631b92e
#
_entry.id   2e1c69eac5d078ba50ad87c81631b92e
#
_cell.length_a   1.000
_cell.length_b   1.000
_cell.length_c   1.000
_cell.angle_alpha   90.00
_cell.angle_beta   90.00
_cell.angle_gamma   90.00
#
_symmetry.space_group_name_H-M   'P 1'
#
loop_
_entity.id
_entity.type
_entity.pdbx_description
1 polymer ?
#
loop_
_entity_poly.entity_id
_entity_poly.type
_entity_poly.pdbx_seq_one_letter_code
_entity_poly.pdbx_strand_id
1 'polypeptide(L)'
;MINQLLLSGLRSFLGIEPDEDDDVKQFWAASEAVSFVEYDSEEKILMVRYTSGAEYLYFNVSPQKFRRFREAGSKGQFVNFRVKPFYPYGRNN
;
A
#
# COMPACT_ATOMS: atom_id res chain seq x y z
N MET A 1 -11.06 2.93 10.54
CA MET A 1 -11.15 2.61 9.82
C MET A 1 -10.59 2.94 8.56
N ILE A 2 -11.18 2.71 7.56
CA ILE A 2 -10.70 2.84 6.39
C ILE A 2 -10.18 4.11 6.05
N ASN A 3 -10.59 5.08 6.62
CA ASN A 3 -10.17 6.39 6.29
C ASN A 3 -8.77 6.69 6.64
N GLN A 4 -8.15 5.83 7.36
CA GLN A 4 -6.84 6.10 7.73
C GLN A 4 -5.94 6.30 6.63
N LEU A 5 -6.09 5.61 5.57
CA LEU A 5 -5.19 5.74 4.47
C LEU A 5 -5.31 7.07 3.78
N LEU A 6 -6.45 7.70 3.92
CA LEU A 6 -6.60 8.96 3.28
C LEU A 6 -5.82 10.02 4.01
N LEU A 7 -5.38 9.72 5.20
CA LEU A 7 -4.60 10.67 5.93
C LEU A 7 -3.25 10.90 5.30
N SER A 8 -2.79 9.98 4.50
CA SER A 8 -1.54 10.19 3.81
C SER A 8 -1.66 11.39 2.92
N GLY A 9 -2.74 11.47 2.19
CA GLY A 9 -2.94 12.60 1.33
C GLY A 9 -3.18 13.86 2.12
N LEU A 10 -3.80 13.71 3.28
CA LEU A 10 -4.06 14.84 4.09
C LEU A 10 -2.77 15.43 4.62
N ARG A 11 -1.83 14.61 4.97
CA ARG A 11 -0.56 15.08 5.43
C ARG A 11 0.12 15.91 4.35
N SER A 12 0.07 15.44 3.13
CA SER A 12 0.65 16.16 2.05
C SER A 12 -0.06 17.48 1.88
N PHE A 13 -1.36 17.46 2.02
CA PHE A 13 -2.15 18.63 1.83
C PHE A 13 -1.76 19.68 2.87
N LEU A 14 -1.37 19.28 4.05
CA LEU A 14 -0.99 20.21 5.08
C LEU A 14 0.44 20.71 4.92
N GLY A 15 1.08 20.32 3.87
CA GLY A 15 2.40 20.86 3.62
C GLY A 15 3.55 20.11 4.23
N ILE A 16 3.29 18.94 4.71
CA ILE A 16 4.35 18.12 5.23
C ILE A 16 5.04 17.48 4.07
N GLU A 17 6.34 17.74 3.95
CA GLU A 17 7.05 17.27 2.82
C GLU A 17 7.66 15.94 3.07
N PRO A 18 7.29 14.93 2.35
CA PRO A 18 7.89 13.63 2.54
C PRO A 18 9.26 13.63 1.91
N ASP A 19 10.06 12.66 2.27
CA ASP A 19 11.35 12.51 1.70
C ASP A 19 11.18 12.10 0.28
N GLU A 20 12.12 12.47 -0.55
CA GLU A 20 12.02 12.19 -1.91
C GLU A 20 11.86 10.78 -2.25
N ASP A 21 12.55 9.90 -1.59
CA ASP A 21 12.47 8.49 -1.89
C ASP A 21 11.16 7.93 -1.43
N ASP A 22 10.48 8.59 -0.51
CA ASP A 22 9.26 8.08 0.04
C ASP A 22 8.06 8.82 -0.46
N ASP A 23 8.23 9.62 -1.50
CA ASP A 23 7.14 10.36 -2.04
C ASP A 23 6.08 9.50 -2.66
N VAL A 24 6.44 8.37 -3.23
CA VAL A 24 5.48 7.55 -3.94
C VAL A 24 4.82 6.62 -2.96
N LYS A 25 3.75 7.06 -2.35
CA LYS A 25 3.01 6.28 -1.38
C LYS A 25 1.71 5.74 -1.91
N GLN A 26 1.42 6.03 -3.17
CA GLN A 26 0.26 5.45 -3.82
C GLN A 26 0.53 5.38 -5.30
N PHE A 27 0.01 4.38 -5.95
CA PHE A 27 0.21 4.26 -7.38
C PHE A 27 -0.83 3.32 -8.00
N TRP A 28 -1.09 3.53 -9.29
CA TRP A 28 -1.93 2.64 -10.06
C TRP A 28 -1.02 1.55 -10.58
N ALA A 29 -1.36 0.33 -10.32
CA ALA A 29 -0.50 -0.78 -10.70
C ALA A 29 -0.88 -1.31 -12.07
N ALA A 30 0.11 -1.54 -12.91
CA ALA A 30 -0.12 -2.15 -14.20
C ALA A 30 0.01 -3.66 -13.99
N SER A 31 -0.99 -4.26 -13.41
CA SER A 31 -0.94 -5.65 -13.03
C SER A 31 -2.27 -6.30 -13.30
N GLU A 32 -2.27 -7.60 -13.53
CA GLU A 32 -3.50 -8.30 -13.77
C GLU A 32 -4.30 -8.44 -12.50
N ALA A 33 -3.67 -8.49 -11.36
CA ALA A 33 -4.35 -8.73 -10.11
C ALA A 33 -4.56 -7.50 -9.25
N VAL A 34 -3.65 -6.55 -9.32
CA VAL A 34 -3.66 -5.39 -8.45
C VAL A 34 -3.89 -4.13 -9.26
N SER A 35 -4.86 -3.32 -8.87
CA SER A 35 -5.15 -2.10 -9.60
C SER A 35 -4.61 -0.85 -8.94
N PHE A 36 -4.60 -0.80 -7.63
CA PHE A 36 -4.16 0.41 -6.94
C PHE A 36 -3.56 0.06 -5.59
N VAL A 37 -2.59 0.85 -5.15
CA VAL A 37 -1.91 0.63 -3.90
C VAL A 37 -1.75 1.94 -3.18
N GLU A 38 -1.92 1.92 -1.87
CA GLU A 38 -1.68 3.09 -1.05
C GLU A 38 -0.97 2.66 0.22
N TYR A 39 -0.02 3.43 0.71
CA TYR A 39 0.76 3.06 1.88
C TYR A 39 0.85 4.21 2.86
N ASP A 40 0.59 3.92 4.13
CA ASP A 40 0.72 4.90 5.20
C ASP A 40 1.96 4.52 6.01
N SER A 41 3.03 5.28 5.86
CA SER A 41 4.29 4.95 6.49
C SER A 41 4.28 5.18 8.00
N GLU A 42 3.40 6.02 8.48
CA GLU A 42 3.34 6.24 9.92
C GLU A 42 2.61 5.11 10.61
N GLU A 43 1.53 4.65 10.04
CA GLU A 43 0.77 3.56 10.62
C GLU A 43 1.27 2.22 10.12
N LYS A 44 2.12 2.23 9.12
CA LYS A 44 2.66 1.03 8.48
C LYS A 44 1.56 0.14 7.96
N ILE A 45 0.59 0.76 7.31
CA ILE A 45 -0.53 0.05 6.73
C ILE A 45 -0.44 0.13 5.21
N LEU A 46 -0.50 -1.00 4.57
CA LEU A 46 -0.49 -1.11 3.13
C LEU A 46 -1.89 -1.48 2.65
N MET A 47 -2.48 -0.65 1.81
CA MET A 47 -3.77 -0.96 1.22
C MET A 47 -3.55 -1.43 -0.19
N VAL A 48 -4.16 -2.55 -0.55
CA VAL A 48 -4.08 -3.08 -1.90
C VAL A 48 -5.49 -3.23 -2.43
N ARG A 49 -5.76 -2.60 -3.57
CA ARG A 49 -7.03 -2.80 -4.25
C ARG A 49 -6.78 -3.75 -5.41
N TYR A 50 -7.51 -4.83 -5.42
CA TYR A 50 -7.37 -5.82 -6.47
C TYR A 50 -8.27 -5.46 -7.65
N THR A 51 -8.00 -6.05 -8.80
CA THR A 51 -8.80 -5.75 -9.99
C THR A 51 -10.24 -6.20 -9.83
N SER A 52 -10.50 -7.09 -8.88
CA SER A 52 -11.85 -7.50 -8.58
C SER A 52 -12.64 -6.44 -7.84
N GLY A 53 -11.97 -5.41 -7.35
CA GLY A 53 -12.60 -4.39 -6.55
C GLY A 53 -12.41 -4.59 -5.06
N ALA A 54 -11.92 -5.73 -4.64
CA ALA A 54 -11.72 -5.98 -3.22
C ALA A 54 -10.53 -5.16 -2.72
N GLU A 55 -10.63 -4.62 -1.53
CA GLU A 55 -9.54 -3.86 -0.92
C GLU A 55 -9.18 -4.52 0.37
N TYR A 56 -7.87 -4.68 0.58
CA TYR A 56 -7.38 -5.26 1.81
C TYR A 56 -6.34 -4.35 2.44
N LEU A 57 -6.31 -4.35 3.76
CA LEU A 57 -5.28 -3.64 4.50
C LEU A 57 -4.35 -4.67 5.09
N TYR A 58 -3.04 -4.43 4.93
CA TYR A 58 -2.02 -5.28 5.53
C TYR A 58 -1.29 -4.43 6.56
N PHE A 59 -1.12 -4.97 7.76
CA PHE A 59 -0.61 -4.20 8.88
C PHE A 59 0.84 -4.52 9.19
N ASN A 60 1.51 -3.58 9.78
CA ASN A 60 2.93 -3.71 10.19
C ASN A 60 3.88 -3.87 9.00
N VAL A 61 3.56 -3.25 7.91
CA VAL A 61 4.39 -3.32 6.72
C VAL A 61 5.42 -2.20 6.79
N SER A 62 6.70 -2.53 6.80
CA SER A 62 7.73 -1.53 6.89
C SER A 62 7.89 -0.75 5.60
N PRO A 63 8.43 0.46 5.66
CA PRO A 63 8.66 1.22 4.44
C PRO A 63 9.57 0.49 3.47
N GLN A 64 10.52 -0.30 4.01
CA GLN A 64 11.41 -1.06 3.18
C GLN A 64 10.65 -2.12 2.42
N LYS A 65 9.71 -2.79 3.08
CA LYS A 65 8.91 -3.81 2.43
C LYS A 65 8.02 -3.16 1.37
N PHE A 66 7.48 -1.99 1.66
CA PHE A 66 6.65 -1.29 0.68
C PHE A 66 7.48 -0.95 -0.56
N ARG A 67 8.73 -0.52 -0.37
CA ARG A 67 9.56 -0.19 -1.51
C ARG A 67 9.83 -1.43 -2.37
N ARG A 68 10.04 -2.58 -1.74
CA ARG A 68 10.23 -3.81 -2.49
C ARG A 68 8.99 -4.18 -3.29
N PHE A 69 7.82 -3.95 -2.68
CA PHE A 69 6.58 -4.22 -3.37
C PHE A 69 6.43 -3.28 -4.56
N ARG A 70 6.72 -2.01 -4.35
CA ARG A 70 6.60 -1.02 -5.41
C ARG A 70 7.48 -1.36 -6.60
N GLU A 71 8.64 -1.93 -6.34
CA GLU A 71 9.58 -2.28 -7.38
C GLU A 71 9.39 -3.67 -7.95
N ALA A 72 8.50 -4.44 -7.41
CA ALA A 72 8.32 -5.81 -7.85
C ALA A 72 7.77 -5.86 -9.27
N GLY A 73 8.25 -6.81 -10.03
CA GLY A 73 7.79 -6.97 -11.41
C GLY A 73 6.38 -7.50 -11.47
N SER A 74 5.96 -8.31 -10.53
CA SER A 74 4.58 -8.79 -10.47
C SER A 74 4.02 -8.44 -9.12
N LYS A 75 3.09 -7.47 -9.10
CA LYS A 75 2.50 -7.02 -7.85
C LYS A 75 1.64 -8.09 -7.23
N GLY A 76 0.93 -8.84 -8.04
CA GLY A 76 0.08 -9.89 -7.53
C GLY A 76 0.87 -11.01 -6.89
N GLN A 77 1.96 -11.40 -7.50
CA GLN A 77 2.78 -12.45 -6.93
C GLN A 77 3.44 -11.98 -5.65
N PHE A 78 3.89 -10.73 -5.63
CA PHE A 78 4.54 -10.21 -4.45
C PHE A 78 3.56 -10.23 -3.27
N VAL A 79 2.33 -9.78 -3.47
CA VAL A 79 1.35 -9.79 -2.41
C VAL A 79 1.08 -11.22 -1.95
N ASN A 80 0.86 -12.11 -2.87
CA ASN A 80 0.52 -13.49 -2.53
C ASN A 80 1.62 -14.22 -1.78
N PHE A 81 2.86 -14.00 -2.17
CA PHE A 81 3.94 -14.80 -1.63
C PHE A 81 4.81 -14.08 -0.61
N ARG A 82 4.80 -12.75 -0.63
CA ARG A 82 5.68 -12.00 0.24
C ARG A 82 4.97 -11.12 1.25
N VAL A 83 3.66 -10.94 1.10
CA VAL A 83 2.91 -10.09 2.02
C VAL A 83 1.86 -10.89 2.76
N LYS A 84 0.94 -11.50 2.02
CA LYS A 84 -0.18 -12.17 2.61
C LYS A 84 0.18 -13.21 3.65
N PRO A 85 1.18 -14.05 3.43
CA PRO A 85 1.51 -15.08 4.42
C PRO A 85 2.15 -14.55 5.70
N PHE A 86 2.68 -13.31 5.65
CA PHE A 86 3.51 -12.83 6.76
C PHE A 86 2.93 -11.67 7.54
N TYR A 87 1.86 -11.06 7.06
CA TYR A 87 1.33 -9.87 7.71
C TYR A 87 -0.13 -10.03 8.06
N PRO A 88 -0.56 -9.49 9.19
CA PRO A 88 -1.99 -9.51 9.51
C PRO A 88 -2.72 -8.66 8.49
N TYR A 89 -3.93 -9.02 8.15
CA TYR A 89 -4.67 -8.25 7.18
C TYR A 89 -6.18 -8.35 7.41
N GLY A 90 -6.92 -7.44 6.80
CA GLY A 90 -8.37 -7.45 6.84
C GLY A 90 -8.94 -6.82 5.60
N ARG A 91 -10.17 -7.18 5.30
CA ARG A 91 -10.88 -6.63 4.17
C ARG A 91 -11.32 -5.21 4.48
N ASN A 92 -11.18 -4.32 3.51
CA ASN A 92 -11.45 -2.92 3.72
C ASN A 92 -12.77 -2.47 3.10
N ASN A 93 -13.40 -3.25 2.31
CA ASN A 93 -14.68 -2.85 1.68
C ASN A 93 -15.66 -4.01 1.52
#